data_fc62ce201c5a82595b895ccfb69f46e5
#
_entry.id   fc62ce201c5a82595b895ccfb69f46e5
#
_cell.length_a   1.000
_cell.length_b   1.000
_cell.length_c   1.000
_cell.angle_alpha   90.00
_cell.angle_beta   90.00
_cell.angle_gamma   90.00
#
_symmetry.space_group_name_H-M   'P 1'
#
loop_
_entity.id
_entity.type
_entity.pdbx_description
1 polymer ?
#
loop_
_entity_poly.entity_id
_entity_poly.type
_entity_poly.pdbx_seq_one_letter_code
_entity_poly.pdbx_strand_id
1 'polypeptide(L)'
;ICKRCHGLQNFGKVEEALRPGWTDEPLLSQKQFRDLLLPLKEKPAVIIAIVDLFDFSGSVLPELDSIAGNNPVLLAANKADLLPDKLGPNRAQNWVRRELEYLRVQSIANIGGSVRLISCKTGFGIADLLRRARTLADEMQCEIYVVGAANAGKSSFINHILERNDMTPEKKEELSK
;
A
#
# COMPACT_ATOMS: atom_id res chain seq x y z
N ILE A 1 14.04 -6.16 -27.24
CA ILE A 1 14.23 -5.01 -26.34
C ILE A 1 13.01 -4.11 -26.49
N CYS A 2 12.34 -3.72 -25.39
CA CYS A 2 11.19 -2.80 -25.47
C CYS A 2 11.67 -1.37 -25.85
N LYS A 3 10.74 -0.56 -26.38
CA LYS A 3 11.04 0.83 -26.83
C LYS A 3 11.72 1.67 -25.73
N ARG A 4 11.33 1.51 -24.48
CA ARG A 4 11.96 2.17 -23.33
C ARG A 4 13.42 1.76 -23.13
N CYS A 5 13.70 0.45 -23.11
CA CYS A 5 15.07 -0.06 -22.94
C CYS A 5 15.95 0.30 -24.12
N HIS A 6 15.40 0.30 -25.34
CA HIS A 6 16.11 0.74 -26.55
C HIS A 6 16.48 2.23 -26.46
N GLY A 7 15.56 3.09 -26.02
CA GLY A 7 15.81 4.52 -25.80
C GLY A 7 16.92 4.76 -24.76
N LEU A 8 16.86 4.05 -23.62
CA LEU A 8 17.90 4.15 -22.58
C LEU A 8 19.27 3.70 -23.08
N GLN A 9 19.32 2.57 -23.79
CA GLN A 9 20.58 1.98 -24.22
C GLN A 9 21.27 2.78 -25.33
N ASN A 10 20.50 3.34 -26.27
CA ASN A 10 21.07 3.99 -27.45
C ASN A 10 21.14 5.52 -27.34
N PHE A 11 20.29 6.14 -26.54
CA PHE A 11 20.14 7.59 -26.44
C PHE A 11 20.28 8.14 -25.01
N GLY A 12 20.39 7.28 -24.00
CA GLY A 12 20.46 7.68 -22.60
C GLY A 12 19.17 8.36 -22.09
N LYS A 13 18.09 8.36 -22.90
CA LYS A 13 16.83 9.04 -22.62
C LYS A 13 15.65 8.10 -22.81
N VAL A 14 14.61 8.32 -22.03
CA VAL A 14 13.32 7.66 -22.18
C VAL A 14 12.29 8.70 -22.59
N GLU A 15 11.50 8.42 -23.63
CA GLU A 15 10.39 9.28 -24.04
C GLU A 15 9.42 9.48 -22.85
N GLU A 16 8.91 10.68 -22.69
CA GLU A 16 8.06 11.07 -21.54
C GLU A 16 6.82 10.17 -21.39
N ALA A 17 6.17 9.81 -22.50
CA ALA A 17 5.06 8.86 -22.54
C ALA A 17 5.43 7.44 -22.06
N LEU A 18 6.71 7.09 -21.99
CA LEU A 18 7.23 5.80 -21.54
C LEU A 18 7.82 5.86 -20.13
N ARG A 19 7.64 6.97 -19.41
CA ARG A 19 8.06 7.20 -18.02
C ARG A 19 6.87 7.11 -17.06
N PRO A 20 6.22 5.95 -16.86
CA PRO A 20 5.09 5.85 -15.96
C PRO A 20 5.53 6.20 -14.53
N GLY A 21 4.87 7.17 -13.94
CA GLY A 21 5.11 7.59 -12.55
C GLY A 21 6.34 8.49 -12.34
N TRP A 22 6.98 8.97 -13.40
CA TRP A 22 8.00 10.00 -13.31
C TRP A 22 7.38 11.33 -13.71
N THR A 23 6.98 12.09 -12.72
CA THR A 23 6.63 13.49 -12.90
C THR A 23 7.91 14.32 -12.77
N ASP A 24 7.96 15.50 -13.41
CA ASP A 24 9.05 16.47 -13.23
C ASP A 24 9.07 17.07 -11.81
N GLU A 25 8.12 16.68 -10.97
CA GLU A 25 8.09 17.04 -9.55
C GLU A 25 9.25 16.33 -8.83
N PRO A 26 10.02 17.04 -8.01
CA PRO A 26 11.11 16.44 -7.27
C PRO A 26 10.56 15.33 -6.37
N LEU A 27 11.11 14.13 -6.53
CA LEU A 27 10.79 13.00 -5.65
C LEU A 27 10.98 13.46 -4.21
N LEU A 28 9.95 13.28 -3.39
CA LEU A 28 10.05 13.54 -1.97
C LEU A 28 11.22 12.77 -1.38
N SER A 29 12.10 13.45 -0.69
CA SER A 29 13.16 12.79 0.08
C SER A 29 12.50 11.91 1.17
N GLN A 30 13.21 10.90 1.66
CA GLN A 30 12.72 10.07 2.76
C GLN A 30 12.28 10.91 3.96
N LYS A 31 12.99 11.98 4.25
CA LYS A 31 12.67 12.91 5.33
C LYS A 31 11.34 13.63 5.08
N GLN A 32 11.16 14.20 3.90
CA GLN A 32 9.90 14.89 3.53
C GLN A 32 8.70 13.93 3.54
N PHE A 33 8.88 12.70 3.05
CA PHE A 33 7.84 11.67 3.09
C PHE A 33 7.47 11.31 4.53
N ARG A 34 8.46 11.13 5.40
CA ARG A 34 8.25 10.90 6.82
C ARG A 34 7.51 12.07 7.48
N ASP A 35 7.95 13.31 7.23
CA ASP A 35 7.36 14.51 7.83
C ASP A 35 5.87 14.67 7.43
N LEU A 36 5.48 14.24 6.22
CA LEU A 36 4.09 14.18 5.78
C LEU A 36 3.24 13.15 6.55
N LEU A 37 3.84 12.06 6.98
CA LEU A 37 3.13 10.98 7.67
C LEU A 37 3.10 11.12 9.18
N LEU A 38 4.03 11.88 9.77
CA LEU A 38 4.12 12.10 11.22
C LEU A 38 2.81 12.61 11.87
N PRO A 39 2.02 13.50 11.24
CA PRO A 39 0.76 13.95 11.83
C PRO A 39 -0.27 12.84 12.05
N LEU A 40 -0.14 11.69 11.37
CA LEU A 40 -1.03 10.54 11.56
C LEU A 40 -0.89 9.93 12.96
N LYS A 41 0.28 10.06 13.58
CA LYS A 41 0.54 9.58 14.94
C LYS A 41 -0.32 10.27 16.00
N GLU A 42 -0.65 11.54 15.77
CA GLU A 42 -1.32 12.40 16.75
C GLU A 42 -2.85 12.42 16.59
N LYS A 43 -3.35 11.86 15.49
CA LYS A 43 -4.79 11.81 15.20
C LYS A 43 -5.30 10.38 15.33
N PRO A 44 -6.50 10.14 15.88
CA PRO A 44 -7.16 8.86 15.75
C PRO A 44 -7.33 8.51 14.28
N ALA A 45 -6.84 7.34 13.86
CA ALA A 45 -6.86 6.90 12.48
C ALA A 45 -6.82 5.38 12.37
N VAL A 46 -7.39 4.84 11.30
CA VAL A 46 -7.12 3.46 10.86
C VAL A 46 -6.18 3.52 9.67
N ILE A 47 -5.06 2.81 9.74
CA ILE A 47 -4.04 2.84 8.70
C ILE A 47 -4.08 1.55 7.90
N ILE A 48 -4.29 1.63 6.59
CA ILE A 48 -4.11 0.53 5.66
C ILE A 48 -2.72 0.67 5.04
N ALA A 49 -1.78 -0.19 5.42
CA ALA A 49 -0.43 -0.21 4.87
C ALA A 49 -0.35 -1.23 3.72
N ILE A 50 -0.18 -0.74 2.49
CA ILE A 50 -0.07 -1.59 1.30
C ILE A 50 1.39 -1.92 1.05
N VAL A 51 1.70 -3.23 0.96
CA VAL A 51 3.02 -3.76 0.64
C VAL A 51 2.94 -4.68 -0.56
N ASP A 52 4.06 -4.79 -1.29
CA ASP A 52 4.21 -5.70 -2.42
C ASP A 52 4.74 -7.05 -1.92
N LEU A 53 4.05 -8.14 -2.18
CA LEU A 53 4.49 -9.49 -1.79
C LEU A 53 5.81 -9.90 -2.43
N PHE A 54 6.15 -9.38 -3.60
CA PHE A 54 7.35 -9.75 -4.37
C PHE A 54 8.52 -8.78 -4.17
N ASP A 55 8.26 -7.63 -3.57
CA ASP A 55 9.27 -6.67 -3.10
C ASP A 55 8.92 -6.28 -1.66
N PHE A 56 8.84 -7.28 -0.78
CA PHE A 56 8.29 -7.09 0.55
C PHE A 56 9.13 -6.12 1.37
N SER A 57 10.42 -6.39 1.51
CA SER A 57 11.33 -5.56 2.30
C SER A 57 11.51 -4.15 1.72
N GLY A 58 11.46 -4.00 0.39
CA GLY A 58 11.52 -2.70 -0.29
C GLY A 58 10.23 -1.89 -0.22
N SER A 59 9.10 -2.54 0.04
CA SER A 59 7.78 -1.91 0.07
C SER A 59 7.24 -1.66 1.47
N VAL A 60 7.78 -2.30 2.50
CA VAL A 60 7.45 -1.98 3.89
C VAL A 60 8.00 -0.60 4.23
N LEU A 61 7.15 0.27 4.74
CA LEU A 61 7.59 1.61 5.13
C LEU A 61 8.55 1.54 6.31
N PRO A 62 9.74 2.14 6.19
CA PRO A 62 10.61 2.33 7.33
C PRO A 62 9.87 3.09 8.44
N GLU A 63 10.08 2.68 9.68
CA GLU A 63 9.47 3.33 10.85
C GLU A 63 7.93 3.37 10.84
N LEU A 64 7.27 2.38 10.19
CA LEU A 64 5.80 2.29 10.19
C LEU A 64 5.20 2.37 11.60
N ASP A 65 5.90 1.82 12.60
CA ASP A 65 5.53 1.91 14.01
C ASP A 65 5.51 3.35 14.52
N SER A 66 6.53 4.13 14.14
CA SER A 66 6.63 5.55 14.53
C SER A 66 5.56 6.40 13.85
N ILE A 67 5.19 6.06 12.62
CA ILE A 67 4.14 6.73 11.85
C ILE A 67 2.76 6.39 12.42
N ALA A 68 2.52 5.14 12.75
CA ALA A 68 1.23 4.68 13.25
C ALA A 68 0.98 5.12 14.70
N GLY A 69 2.03 5.17 15.54
CA GLY A 69 1.85 5.41 16.97
C GLY A 69 0.93 4.35 17.60
N ASN A 70 -0.18 4.78 18.18
CA ASN A 70 -1.19 3.90 18.78
C ASN A 70 -2.33 3.51 17.82
N ASN A 71 -2.28 3.97 16.59
CA ASN A 71 -3.33 3.72 15.60
C ASN A 71 -3.27 2.27 15.09
N PRO A 72 -4.42 1.62 14.85
CA PRO A 72 -4.48 0.30 14.27
C PRO A 72 -3.95 0.32 12.83
N VAL A 73 -3.06 -0.63 12.53
CA VAL A 73 -2.52 -0.84 11.19
C VAL A 73 -3.04 -2.16 10.62
N LEU A 74 -3.67 -2.09 9.46
CA LEU A 74 -4.07 -3.25 8.65
C LEU A 74 -3.06 -3.41 7.52
N LEU A 75 -2.25 -4.46 7.53
CA LEU A 75 -1.31 -4.73 6.46
C LEU A 75 -2.00 -5.42 5.29
N ALA A 76 -1.98 -4.78 4.13
CA ALA A 76 -2.50 -5.28 2.86
C ALA A 76 -1.34 -5.76 1.98
N ALA A 77 -1.06 -7.07 2.00
CA ALA A 77 -0.04 -7.69 1.17
C ALA A 77 -0.61 -7.94 -0.24
N ASN A 78 -0.26 -7.03 -1.15
CA ASN A 78 -0.79 -6.97 -2.51
C ASN A 78 -0.06 -7.90 -3.48
N LYS A 79 -0.68 -8.13 -4.64
CA LYS A 79 -0.24 -9.03 -5.72
C LYS A 79 -0.37 -10.52 -5.36
N ALA A 80 -1.34 -10.86 -4.52
CA ALA A 80 -1.62 -12.24 -4.16
C ALA A 80 -2.00 -13.13 -5.37
N ASP A 81 -2.45 -12.52 -6.47
CA ASP A 81 -2.73 -13.18 -7.75
C ASP A 81 -1.48 -13.77 -8.43
N LEU A 82 -0.30 -13.38 -8.02
CA LEU A 82 0.97 -13.90 -8.55
C LEU A 82 1.53 -15.05 -7.70
N LEU A 83 0.90 -15.38 -6.57
CA LEU A 83 1.31 -16.51 -5.75
C LEU A 83 0.99 -17.83 -6.47
N PRO A 84 1.84 -18.87 -6.33
CA PRO A 84 1.53 -20.17 -6.88
C PRO A 84 0.23 -20.76 -6.34
N ASP A 85 -0.60 -21.36 -7.19
CA ASP A 85 -1.90 -21.95 -6.82
C ASP A 85 -1.82 -22.95 -5.65
N LYS A 86 -0.70 -23.66 -5.56
CA LYS A 86 -0.43 -24.62 -4.48
C LYS A 86 -0.05 -23.99 -3.14
N LEU A 87 0.17 -22.67 -3.12
CA LEU A 87 0.51 -21.97 -1.89
C LEU A 87 -0.78 -21.55 -1.18
N GLY A 88 -1.15 -22.28 -0.15
CA GLY A 88 -2.33 -21.93 0.66
C GLY A 88 -2.17 -20.53 1.28
N PRO A 89 -3.27 -19.75 1.38
CA PRO A 89 -3.24 -18.37 1.88
C PRO A 89 -2.65 -18.27 3.30
N ASN A 90 -2.86 -19.26 4.15
CA ASN A 90 -2.30 -19.28 5.50
C ASN A 90 -0.76 -19.35 5.49
N ARG A 91 -0.15 -20.07 4.54
CA ARG A 91 1.32 -20.14 4.43
C ARG A 91 1.89 -18.80 4.02
N ALA A 92 1.27 -18.11 3.06
CA ALA A 92 1.68 -16.79 2.62
C ALA A 92 1.53 -15.76 3.75
N GLN A 93 0.40 -15.77 4.48
CA GLN A 93 0.21 -14.88 5.64
C GLN A 93 1.23 -15.13 6.75
N ASN A 94 1.56 -16.40 7.04
CA ASN A 94 2.56 -16.75 8.03
C ASN A 94 3.97 -16.32 7.60
N TRP A 95 4.28 -16.41 6.31
CA TRP A 95 5.53 -15.88 5.77
C TRP A 95 5.60 -14.37 5.95
N VAL A 96 4.54 -13.63 5.58
CA VAL A 96 4.48 -12.18 5.78
C VAL A 96 4.70 -11.79 7.23
N ARG A 97 4.09 -12.51 8.19
CA ARG A 97 4.30 -12.24 9.63
C ARG A 97 5.75 -12.40 10.06
N ARG A 98 6.41 -13.48 9.60
CA ARG A 98 7.83 -13.71 9.88
C ARG A 98 8.74 -12.63 9.32
N GLU A 99 8.44 -12.16 8.09
CA GLU A 99 9.19 -11.06 7.48
C GLU A 99 9.03 -9.77 8.27
N LEU A 100 7.83 -9.47 8.77
CA LEU A 100 7.57 -8.31 9.63
C LEU A 100 8.33 -8.40 10.95
N GLU A 101 8.37 -9.58 11.57
CA GLU A 101 9.17 -9.85 12.78
C GLU A 101 10.65 -9.62 12.50
N TYR A 102 11.14 -10.13 11.37
CA TYR A 102 12.52 -9.93 10.94
C TYR A 102 12.85 -8.45 10.72
N LEU A 103 11.94 -7.69 10.11
CA LEU A 103 12.07 -6.24 9.91
C LEU A 103 11.80 -5.42 11.19
N ARG A 104 11.48 -6.07 12.30
CA ARG A 104 11.17 -5.44 13.60
C ARG A 104 9.98 -4.47 13.55
N VAL A 105 9.01 -4.71 12.68
CA VAL A 105 7.77 -3.94 12.59
C VAL A 105 6.80 -4.48 13.65
N GLN A 106 6.76 -3.85 14.82
CA GLN A 106 6.02 -4.35 15.98
C GLN A 106 4.55 -3.96 15.99
N SER A 107 4.19 -2.81 15.44
CA SER A 107 2.81 -2.29 15.45
C SER A 107 1.81 -3.24 14.79
N ILE A 108 2.25 -4.03 13.81
CA ILE A 108 1.42 -5.00 13.11
C ILE A 108 1.29 -6.31 13.89
N ALA A 109 2.32 -6.70 14.65
CA ALA A 109 2.29 -7.87 15.51
C ALA A 109 1.30 -7.71 16.67
N ASN A 110 1.16 -6.52 17.23
CA ASN A 110 0.28 -6.22 18.36
C ASN A 110 -1.22 -6.16 17.98
N ILE A 111 -1.57 -6.06 16.69
CA ILE A 111 -2.96 -5.94 16.23
C ILE A 111 -3.52 -7.29 15.75
N GLY A 112 -3.15 -8.37 16.46
CA GLY A 112 -3.88 -9.65 16.40
C GLY A 112 -4.26 -10.16 15.00
N GLY A 113 -3.28 -10.27 14.08
CA GLY A 113 -3.52 -10.96 12.81
C GLY A 113 -4.04 -10.09 11.67
N SER A 114 -3.75 -8.83 11.66
CA SER A 114 -4.19 -7.86 10.64
C SER A 114 -3.50 -7.95 9.29
N VAL A 115 -2.74 -9.02 9.01
CA VAL A 115 -2.18 -9.26 7.68
C VAL A 115 -3.27 -9.81 6.75
N ARG A 116 -3.55 -9.11 5.66
CA ARG A 116 -4.49 -9.53 4.62
C ARG A 116 -3.78 -9.66 3.29
N LEU A 117 -3.94 -10.82 2.66
CA LEU A 117 -3.54 -10.99 1.26
C LEU A 117 -4.60 -10.35 0.39
N ILE A 118 -4.17 -9.47 -0.50
CA ILE A 118 -5.07 -8.82 -1.46
C ILE A 118 -4.50 -8.89 -2.89
N SER A 119 -5.36 -8.72 -3.86
CA SER A 119 -4.98 -8.46 -5.24
C SER A 119 -5.80 -7.28 -5.77
N CYS A 120 -5.14 -6.17 -6.04
CA CYS A 120 -5.78 -5.02 -6.67
C CYS A 120 -6.18 -5.30 -8.12
N LYS A 121 -5.60 -6.33 -8.75
CA LYS A 121 -5.94 -6.75 -10.10
C LYS A 121 -7.25 -7.55 -10.16
N THR A 122 -7.43 -8.49 -9.23
CA THR A 122 -8.61 -9.39 -9.23
C THR A 122 -9.70 -8.97 -8.24
N GLY A 123 -9.39 -8.07 -7.31
CA GLY A 123 -10.26 -7.68 -6.21
C GLY A 123 -10.24 -8.65 -5.01
N PHE A 124 -9.43 -9.70 -5.09
CA PHE A 124 -9.31 -10.68 -4.00
C PHE A 124 -8.94 -10.01 -2.68
N GLY A 125 -9.66 -10.32 -1.61
CA GLY A 125 -9.39 -9.86 -0.25
C GLY A 125 -9.71 -8.40 0.06
N ILE A 126 -9.98 -7.55 -0.95
CA ILE A 126 -10.20 -6.10 -0.77
C ILE A 126 -11.49 -5.84 0.03
N ALA A 127 -12.58 -6.52 -0.28
CA ALA A 127 -13.86 -6.34 0.42
C ALA A 127 -13.75 -6.64 1.93
N ASP A 128 -13.03 -7.70 2.30
CA ASP A 128 -12.81 -8.07 3.70
C ASP A 128 -11.91 -7.08 4.43
N LEU A 129 -10.86 -6.60 3.76
CA LEU A 129 -9.98 -5.57 4.27
C LEU A 129 -10.76 -4.28 4.57
N LEU A 130 -11.55 -3.81 3.61
CA LEU A 130 -12.37 -2.60 3.75
C LEU A 130 -13.43 -2.74 4.84
N ARG A 131 -14.11 -3.89 4.91
CA ARG A 131 -15.08 -4.15 5.98
C ARG A 131 -14.42 -4.01 7.35
N ARG A 132 -13.26 -4.64 7.55
CA ARG A 132 -12.51 -4.53 8.81
C ARG A 132 -12.05 -3.12 9.10
N ALA A 133 -11.54 -2.41 8.10
CA ALA A 133 -11.10 -1.03 8.25
C ALA A 133 -12.27 -0.11 8.66
N ARG A 134 -13.43 -0.26 8.01
CA ARG A 134 -14.64 0.52 8.35
C ARG A 134 -15.13 0.23 9.76
N THR A 135 -15.21 -1.06 10.16
CA THR A 135 -15.61 -1.42 11.54
C THR A 135 -14.72 -0.70 12.56
N LEU A 136 -13.39 -0.74 12.39
CA LEU A 136 -12.46 -0.07 13.30
C LEU A 136 -12.62 1.46 13.27
N ALA A 137 -12.80 2.04 12.07
CA ALA A 137 -12.99 3.47 11.93
C ALA A 137 -14.29 3.95 12.57
N ASP A 138 -15.37 3.19 12.43
CA ASP A 138 -16.66 3.47 13.07
C ASP A 138 -16.58 3.35 14.60
N GLU A 139 -15.88 2.33 15.11
CA GLU A 139 -15.64 2.15 16.55
C GLU A 139 -14.82 3.31 17.16
N MET A 140 -13.84 3.79 16.42
CA MET A 140 -12.92 4.85 16.85
C MET A 140 -13.40 6.26 16.45
N GLN A 141 -14.46 6.38 15.65
CA GLN A 141 -14.96 7.63 15.07
C GLN A 141 -13.83 8.41 14.36
N CYS A 142 -13.09 7.73 13.48
CA CYS A 142 -11.91 8.27 12.83
C CYS A 142 -11.87 7.94 11.33
N GLU A 143 -10.91 8.55 10.64
CA GLU A 143 -10.67 8.38 9.21
C GLU A 143 -9.78 7.17 8.90
N ILE A 144 -9.86 6.69 7.64
CA ILE A 144 -9.02 5.61 7.12
C ILE A 144 -7.97 6.21 6.19
N TYR A 145 -6.70 5.94 6.47
CA TYR A 145 -5.57 6.37 5.65
C TYR A 145 -4.92 5.20 4.94
N VAL A 146 -4.57 5.39 3.68
CA VAL A 146 -3.86 4.40 2.87
C VAL A 146 -2.41 4.84 2.68
N VAL A 147 -1.47 4.06 3.17
CA VAL A 147 -0.04 4.34 3.08
C VAL A 147 0.71 3.17 2.40
N GLY A 148 1.92 3.40 1.95
CA GLY A 148 2.77 2.38 1.33
C GLY A 148 3.84 3.01 0.45
N ALA A 149 4.87 2.24 0.12
CA ALA A 149 5.96 2.66 -0.76
C ALA A 149 5.48 2.90 -2.21
N ALA A 150 6.32 3.52 -3.02
CA ALA A 150 6.09 3.64 -4.45
C ALA A 150 5.90 2.23 -5.07
N ASN A 151 5.00 2.11 -6.04
CA ASN A 151 4.70 0.87 -6.77
C ASN A 151 4.11 -0.30 -5.93
N ALA A 152 3.85 -0.13 -4.63
CA ALA A 152 3.19 -1.14 -3.81
C ALA A 152 1.73 -1.44 -4.25
N GLY A 153 1.13 -0.54 -5.05
CA GLY A 153 -0.21 -0.69 -5.60
C GLY A 153 -1.27 0.19 -4.97
N LYS A 154 -0.88 1.29 -4.29
CA LYS A 154 -1.83 2.25 -3.68
C LYS A 154 -2.84 2.80 -4.69
N SER A 155 -2.38 3.32 -5.82
CA SER A 155 -3.26 3.86 -6.86
C SER A 155 -4.19 2.80 -7.42
N SER A 156 -3.70 1.58 -7.64
CA SER A 156 -4.54 0.46 -8.09
C SER A 156 -5.60 0.08 -7.05
N PHE A 157 -5.26 0.15 -5.76
CA PHE A 157 -6.19 -0.09 -4.67
C PHE A 157 -7.30 0.97 -4.63
N ILE A 158 -6.92 2.24 -4.69
CA ILE A 158 -7.87 3.36 -4.73
C ILE A 158 -8.78 3.27 -5.96
N ASN A 159 -8.21 3.05 -7.14
CA ASN A 159 -8.98 2.89 -8.37
C ASN A 159 -9.99 1.74 -8.27
N HIS A 160 -9.57 0.59 -7.73
CA HIS A 160 -10.48 -0.55 -7.53
C HIS A 160 -11.67 -0.21 -6.62
N ILE A 161 -11.45 0.59 -5.56
CA ILE A 161 -12.52 1.06 -4.67
C ILE A 161 -13.45 2.02 -5.40
N LEU A 162 -12.89 2.96 -6.17
CA LEU A 162 -13.65 3.98 -6.90
C LEU A 162 -14.50 3.38 -8.02
N GLU A 163 -13.98 2.38 -8.73
CA GLU A 163 -14.71 1.69 -9.79
C GLU A 163 -15.94 0.93 -9.26
N ARG A 164 -15.85 0.38 -8.05
CA ARG A 164 -16.95 -0.40 -7.44
C ARG A 164 -18.03 0.44 -6.78
N ASN A 165 -17.75 1.71 -6.47
CA ASN A 165 -18.68 2.54 -5.70
C ASN A 165 -19.53 3.50 -6.55
N ASP A 166 -19.57 3.39 -7.88
CA ASP A 166 -20.28 4.33 -8.80
C ASP A 166 -20.07 5.81 -8.41
N MET A 167 -18.86 6.15 -7.97
CA MET A 167 -18.55 7.50 -7.48
C MET A 167 -18.48 8.49 -8.64
N THR A 168 -19.08 9.68 -8.44
CA THR A 168 -19.04 10.77 -9.41
C THR A 168 -17.59 11.18 -9.75
N PRO A 169 -17.34 11.67 -10.99
CA PRO A 169 -16.00 12.09 -11.43
C PRO A 169 -15.31 13.09 -10.49
N GLU A 170 -16.09 13.98 -9.86
CA GLU A 170 -15.60 15.00 -8.93
C GLU A 170 -14.95 14.42 -7.66
N LYS A 171 -15.55 13.35 -7.09
CA LYS A 171 -14.98 12.64 -5.94
C LYS A 171 -13.74 11.81 -6.29
N LYS A 172 -13.60 11.40 -7.56
CA LYS A 172 -12.40 10.68 -8.03
C LYS A 172 -11.16 11.58 -8.02
N GLU A 173 -11.33 12.84 -8.38
CA GLU A 173 -10.23 13.81 -8.45
C GLU A 173 -9.74 14.25 -7.06
N GLU A 174 -10.63 14.33 -6.07
CA GLU A 174 -10.31 14.71 -4.69
C GLU A 174 -9.50 13.62 -3.94
N LEU A 175 -9.74 12.34 -4.24
CA LEU A 175 -9.04 11.19 -3.64
C LEU A 175 -7.71 10.83 -4.35
N SER A 176 -7.40 11.45 -5.49
CA SER A 176 -6.16 11.23 -6.24
C SER A 176 -5.05 12.22 -5.91
N LYS A 177 -5.34 13.23 -5.11
CA LYS A 177 -4.37 14.23 -4.60
C LYS A 177 -3.82 13.82 -3.24
#